data_b7efba2635714d0dde6862b71336031f
#
_entry.id   b7efba2635714d0dde6862b71336031f
#
_cell.length_a   1.000
_cell.length_b   1.000
_cell.length_c   1.000
_cell.angle_alpha   90.00
_cell.angle_beta   90.00
_cell.angle_gamma   90.00
#
_symmetry.space_group_name_H-M   'P 1'
#
loop_
_entity.id
_entity.type
_entity.pdbx_description
1 polymer ?
#
loop_
_entity_poly.entity_id
_entity_poly.type
_entity_poly.pdbx_seq_one_letter_code
_entity_poly.pdbx_strand_id
1 'polypeptide(L)'
;MMLASSMNNRFKFRVWDKLAERMIYPHNDNQQHFIIDLNGRFHNLQNGSGGNDYVIQQYTGFNDKNNIEVYEGDIVKINRYYMRPIPVNRREDIEYKLIEGEIEIGQVIWGWNTQKYLVSYEHIRYDDSEDFDKSSHRVEVIGNIFEHENLLK
;
A
#
# COMPACT_ATOMS: atom_id res chain seq x y z
N MET A 1 -26.21 -1.76 6.79
CA MET A 1 -25.84 -0.33 6.79
C MET A 1 -24.34 -0.03 6.76
N MET A 2 -23.48 -0.95 7.15
CA MET A 2 -22.00 -0.76 7.06
C MET A 2 -21.42 -0.92 5.64
N LEU A 3 -22.13 -1.50 4.68
CA LEU A 3 -21.61 -1.78 3.33
C LEU A 3 -21.51 -0.57 2.41
N ALA A 4 -22.33 0.46 2.58
CA ALA A 4 -22.34 1.62 1.69
C ALA A 4 -21.20 2.62 1.98
N SER A 5 -20.79 2.78 3.24
CA SER A 5 -19.66 3.67 3.59
C SER A 5 -18.31 3.10 3.20
N SER A 6 -18.16 1.77 3.18
CA SER A 6 -16.92 1.12 2.76
C SER A 6 -16.72 1.13 1.23
N MET A 7 -17.80 1.16 0.45
CA MET A 7 -17.70 1.21 -1.01
C MET A 7 -17.23 2.57 -1.52
N ASN A 8 -17.58 3.68 -0.88
CA ASN A 8 -17.16 5.02 -1.29
C ASN A 8 -15.66 5.30 -1.02
N ASN A 9 -15.04 4.60 -0.08
CA ASN A 9 -13.62 4.77 0.22
C ASN A 9 -12.68 4.05 -0.77
N ARG A 10 -13.19 3.13 -1.59
CA ARG A 10 -12.37 2.35 -2.53
C ARG A 10 -11.89 3.15 -3.75
N PHE A 11 -12.50 4.29 -4.03
CA PHE A 11 -12.19 5.14 -5.18
C PHE A 11 -11.42 6.39 -4.78
N LYS A 12 -10.63 6.32 -3.73
CA LYS A 12 -9.75 7.39 -3.32
C LYS A 12 -8.40 7.23 -4.01
N PHE A 13 -7.87 8.34 -4.50
CA PHE A 13 -6.59 8.40 -5.21
C PHE A 13 -5.74 9.53 -4.65
N ARG A 14 -4.43 9.39 -4.76
CA ARG A 14 -3.47 10.48 -4.70
C ARG A 14 -2.69 10.52 -6.02
N VAL A 15 -2.02 11.61 -6.31
CA VAL A 15 -1.39 11.83 -7.59
C VAL A 15 -0.01 12.45 -7.38
N TRP A 16 1.00 11.84 -7.98
CA TRP A 16 2.34 12.42 -8.03
C TRP A 16 2.46 13.35 -9.22
N ASP A 17 2.76 14.64 -8.97
CA ASP A 17 3.08 15.63 -9.97
C ASP A 17 4.60 15.57 -10.25
N LYS A 18 4.97 15.05 -11.42
CA LYS A 18 6.37 14.86 -11.81
C LYS A 18 7.12 16.18 -12.03
N LEU A 19 6.43 17.24 -12.44
CA LEU A 19 7.03 18.53 -12.73
C LEU A 19 7.25 19.34 -11.46
N ALA A 20 6.29 19.30 -10.55
CA ALA A 20 6.37 20.01 -9.27
C ALA A 20 7.03 19.18 -8.16
N GLU A 21 7.31 17.90 -8.42
CA GLU A 21 7.88 16.92 -7.46
C GLU A 21 7.14 16.92 -6.12
N ARG A 22 5.81 16.80 -6.20
CA ARG A 22 4.94 16.81 -5.01
C ARG A 22 3.78 15.84 -5.12
N MET A 23 3.32 15.35 -3.97
CA MET A 23 2.10 14.56 -3.86
C MET A 23 0.88 15.45 -3.76
N ILE A 24 -0.14 15.16 -4.56
CA ILE A 24 -1.45 15.81 -4.55
C ILE A 24 -2.47 14.81 -3.99
N TYR A 25 -3.30 15.28 -3.07
CA TYR A 25 -4.42 14.54 -2.50
C TYR A 25 -5.73 15.20 -2.96
N PRO A 26 -6.36 14.75 -4.06
CA PRO A 26 -7.55 15.40 -4.64
C PRO A 26 -8.72 15.50 -3.68
N HIS A 27 -8.87 14.54 -2.76
CA HIS A 27 -9.95 14.57 -1.75
C HIS A 27 -9.79 15.67 -0.70
N ASN A 28 -8.61 16.32 -0.61
CA ASN A 28 -8.38 17.49 0.25
C ASN A 28 -8.68 18.81 -0.49
N ASP A 29 -9.01 18.74 -1.79
CA ASP A 29 -9.31 19.93 -2.60
C ASP A 29 -10.80 20.28 -2.50
N ASN A 30 -11.11 21.24 -1.64
CA ASN A 30 -12.47 21.73 -1.43
C ASN A 30 -13.07 22.43 -2.65
N GLN A 31 -12.26 22.82 -3.63
CA GLN A 31 -12.68 23.52 -4.84
C GLN A 31 -12.86 22.60 -6.05
N GLN A 32 -12.57 21.33 -5.89
CA GLN A 32 -12.73 20.28 -6.91
C GLN A 32 -12.02 20.59 -8.24
N HIS A 33 -10.81 21.12 -8.16
CA HIS A 33 -9.97 21.42 -9.33
C HIS A 33 -9.42 20.17 -10.01
N PHE A 34 -9.43 19.05 -9.33
CA PHE A 34 -8.82 17.81 -9.79
C PHE A 34 -9.88 16.78 -10.13
N ILE A 35 -9.76 16.18 -11.31
CA ILE A 35 -10.61 15.07 -11.75
C ILE A 35 -9.76 13.94 -12.35
N ILE A 36 -10.29 12.74 -12.26
CA ILE A 36 -9.82 11.57 -12.99
C ILE A 36 -10.95 11.16 -13.92
N ASP A 37 -10.68 11.13 -15.23
CA ASP A 37 -11.68 10.72 -16.21
C ASP A 37 -11.85 9.19 -16.25
N LEU A 38 -12.84 8.72 -16.99
CA LEU A 38 -13.13 7.28 -17.12
C LEU A 38 -12.03 6.50 -17.88
N ASN A 39 -11.08 7.19 -18.49
CA ASN A 39 -9.89 6.58 -19.10
C ASN A 39 -8.71 6.52 -18.12
N GLY A 40 -8.92 6.92 -16.86
CA GLY A 40 -7.88 6.93 -15.84
C GLY A 40 -6.87 8.07 -15.99
N ARG A 41 -7.22 9.16 -16.67
CA ARG A 41 -6.33 10.32 -16.85
C ARG A 41 -6.64 11.37 -15.80
N PHE A 42 -5.59 11.90 -15.21
CA PHE A 42 -5.69 13.02 -14.28
C PHE A 42 -5.74 14.36 -15.03
N HIS A 43 -6.58 15.25 -14.55
CA HIS A 43 -6.74 16.60 -15.08
C HIS A 43 -6.78 17.60 -13.93
N ASN A 44 -5.97 18.65 -14.06
CA ASN A 44 -6.02 19.82 -13.20
C ASN A 44 -6.80 20.92 -13.91
N LEU A 45 -8.02 21.16 -13.49
CA LEU A 45 -8.94 22.14 -14.12
C LEU A 45 -8.49 23.58 -13.90
N GLN A 46 -7.65 23.85 -12.91
CA GLN A 46 -7.18 25.19 -12.58
C GLN A 46 -6.16 25.72 -13.61
N ASN A 47 -5.30 24.87 -14.11
CA ASN A 47 -4.23 25.26 -15.04
C ASN A 47 -4.24 24.49 -16.37
N GLY A 48 -5.19 23.57 -16.56
CA GLY A 48 -5.33 22.78 -17.78
C GLY A 48 -4.25 21.68 -17.93
N SER A 49 -3.41 21.45 -16.93
CA SER A 49 -2.40 20.37 -16.98
C SER A 49 -3.03 19.01 -16.73
N GLY A 50 -2.34 17.95 -17.12
CA GLY A 50 -2.81 16.57 -16.94
C GLY A 50 -1.99 15.54 -17.72
N GLY A 51 -2.46 14.32 -17.75
CA GLY A 51 -1.87 13.26 -18.55
C GLY A 51 -0.56 12.69 -18.01
N ASN A 52 0.46 12.58 -18.86
CA ASN A 52 1.70 11.86 -18.59
C ASN A 52 2.60 12.49 -17.53
N ASP A 53 2.36 13.75 -17.15
CA ASP A 53 3.11 14.45 -16.11
C ASP A 53 2.69 14.06 -14.70
N TYR A 54 1.65 13.23 -14.61
CA TYR A 54 1.06 12.80 -13.35
C TYR A 54 1.03 11.27 -13.25
N VAL A 55 1.28 10.76 -12.04
CA VAL A 55 1.13 9.33 -11.73
C VAL A 55 0.05 9.17 -10.68
N ILE A 56 -1.02 8.46 -11.05
CA ILE A 56 -2.15 8.17 -10.17
C ILE A 56 -1.81 6.95 -9.33
N GLN A 57 -2.05 7.04 -8.03
CA GLN A 57 -1.92 5.95 -7.07
C GLN A 57 -3.23 5.74 -6.35
N GLN A 58 -3.70 4.51 -6.32
CA GLN A 58 -4.97 4.16 -5.69
C GLN A 58 -4.79 3.89 -4.19
N TYR A 59 -5.76 4.32 -3.40
CA TYR A 59 -5.90 3.92 -2.01
C TYR A 59 -6.21 2.42 -1.92
N THR A 60 -5.50 1.71 -1.07
CA THR A 60 -5.65 0.26 -0.92
C THR A 60 -6.94 -0.17 -0.24
N GLY A 61 -7.63 0.76 0.42
CA GLY A 61 -8.78 0.47 1.28
C GLY A 61 -8.40 0.23 2.74
N PHE A 62 -7.11 0.25 3.08
CA PHE A 62 -6.60 -0.04 4.41
C PHE A 62 -5.78 1.14 4.96
N ASN A 63 -5.79 1.23 6.28
CA ASN A 63 -4.90 2.13 7.01
C ASN A 63 -3.82 1.30 7.71
N ASP A 64 -2.67 1.91 7.93
CA ASP A 64 -1.58 1.30 8.70
C ASP A 64 -1.89 1.26 10.21
N LYS A 65 -0.95 0.73 11.00
CA LYS A 65 -1.08 0.64 12.46
C LYS A 65 -1.28 1.99 13.17
N ASN A 66 -0.90 3.10 12.53
CA ASN A 66 -1.04 4.46 13.03
C ASN A 66 -2.28 5.18 12.46
N ASN A 67 -3.16 4.44 11.78
CA ASN A 67 -4.35 4.97 11.10
C ASN A 67 -4.02 5.90 9.92
N ILE A 68 -2.85 5.72 9.29
CA ILE A 68 -2.45 6.41 8.07
C ILE A 68 -2.98 5.63 6.87
N GLU A 69 -3.60 6.32 5.93
CA GLU A 69 -4.08 5.73 4.67
C GLU A 69 -2.91 5.17 3.85
N VAL A 70 -3.06 3.94 3.38
CA VAL A 70 -2.04 3.26 2.58
C VAL A 70 -2.42 3.29 1.11
N TYR A 71 -1.50 3.77 0.29
CA TYR A 71 -1.66 3.87 -1.16
C TYR A 71 -0.70 2.94 -1.91
N GLU A 72 -1.07 2.58 -3.12
CA GLU A 72 -0.14 1.96 -4.05
C GLU A 72 1.12 2.82 -4.18
N GLY A 73 2.30 2.19 -4.18
CA GLY A 73 3.57 2.90 -4.21
C GLY A 73 4.07 3.43 -2.87
N ASP A 74 3.35 3.22 -1.77
CA ASP A 74 3.90 3.48 -0.45
C ASP A 74 5.04 2.53 -0.13
N ILE A 75 6.02 3.05 0.60
CA ILE A 75 7.08 2.26 1.22
C ILE A 75 6.66 2.02 2.66
N VAL A 76 6.63 0.76 3.03
CA VAL A 76 6.14 0.34 4.33
C VAL A 76 7.18 -0.49 5.06
N LYS A 77 7.16 -0.36 6.36
CA LYS A 77 7.89 -1.20 7.30
C LYS A 77 6.91 -2.22 7.87
N ILE A 78 7.26 -3.48 7.83
CA ILE A 78 6.40 -4.57 8.29
C ILE A 78 7.13 -5.50 9.25
N ASN A 79 6.47 -5.85 10.35
CA ASN A 79 6.94 -6.89 11.25
C ASN A 79 6.43 -8.24 10.74
N ARG A 80 7.32 -9.07 10.26
CA ARG A 80 6.96 -10.44 9.89
C ARG A 80 6.76 -11.31 11.11
N TYR A 81 5.77 -12.19 11.02
CA TYR A 81 5.57 -13.26 11.97
C TYR A 81 5.62 -14.59 11.21
N TYR A 82 6.30 -15.56 11.74
CA TYR A 82 6.34 -16.90 11.18
C TYR A 82 6.07 -17.96 12.26
N MET A 83 5.53 -19.07 11.83
CA MET A 83 5.26 -20.19 12.70
C MET A 83 6.50 -21.07 12.78
N ARG A 84 7.05 -21.23 13.99
CA ARG A 84 8.17 -22.13 14.25
C ARG A 84 7.67 -23.41 14.91
N PRO A 85 8.04 -24.60 14.39
CA PRO A 85 7.74 -25.84 15.06
C PRO A 85 8.52 -25.94 16.38
N ILE A 86 7.83 -26.30 17.45
CA ILE A 86 8.42 -26.57 18.76
C ILE A 86 8.32 -28.05 19.01
N PRO A 87 9.43 -28.74 19.31
CA PRO A 87 9.39 -30.14 19.73
C PRO A 87 8.66 -30.23 21.06
N VAL A 88 7.55 -30.98 21.07
CA VAL A 88 6.84 -31.36 22.27
C VAL A 88 7.37 -32.72 22.73
N ASN A 89 7.34 -32.99 24.04
CA ASN A 89 7.94 -34.19 24.67
C ASN A 89 7.38 -35.53 24.19
N ARG A 90 6.43 -35.57 23.26
CA ARG A 90 5.94 -36.79 22.61
C ARG A 90 6.31 -36.76 21.12
N ARG A 91 6.85 -37.83 20.64
CA ARG A 91 7.49 -37.99 19.30
C ARG A 91 6.60 -37.68 18.09
N GLU A 92 5.31 -37.39 18.26
CA GLU A 92 4.33 -37.21 17.17
C GLU A 92 3.60 -35.87 17.21
N ASP A 93 3.72 -35.06 18.27
CA ASP A 93 3.03 -33.79 18.39
C ASP A 93 3.98 -32.62 18.07
N ILE A 94 3.73 -31.92 16.99
CA ILE A 94 4.44 -30.68 16.65
C ILE A 94 3.49 -29.51 16.98
N GLU A 95 3.87 -28.75 18.01
CA GLU A 95 3.23 -27.47 18.26
C GLU A 95 3.93 -26.37 17.46
N TYR A 96 3.17 -25.39 17.01
CA TYR A 96 3.71 -24.23 16.31
C TYR A 96 3.58 -23.00 17.19
N LYS A 97 4.67 -22.27 17.35
CA LYS A 97 4.67 -20.98 18.05
C LYS A 97 4.82 -19.87 17.03
N LEU A 98 3.96 -18.86 17.17
CA LEU A 98 4.12 -17.61 16.45
C LEU A 98 5.34 -16.88 16.98
N ILE A 99 6.31 -16.60 16.12
CA ILE A 99 7.53 -15.87 16.45
C ILE A 99 7.55 -14.58 15.67
N GLU A 100 7.80 -13.47 16.35
CA GLU A 100 8.08 -12.20 15.71
C GLU A 100 9.41 -12.32 14.94
N GLY A 101 9.33 -12.00 13.65
CA GLY A 101 10.46 -12.02 12.74
C GLY A 101 11.18 -10.68 12.71
N GLU A 102 12.05 -10.56 11.73
CA GLU A 102 12.76 -9.31 11.45
C GLU A 102 11.79 -8.29 10.84
N ILE A 103 12.14 -7.01 11.03
CA ILE A 103 11.47 -5.91 10.38
C ILE A 103 11.96 -5.84 8.94
N GLU A 104 11.05 -5.83 8.01
CA GLU A 104 11.35 -5.71 6.59
C GLU A 104 10.74 -4.42 6.03
N ILE A 105 11.35 -3.90 4.97
CA ILE A 105 10.89 -2.72 4.25
C ILE A 105 10.53 -3.16 2.84
N GLY A 106 9.35 -2.78 2.37
CA GLY A 106 8.87 -3.13 1.05
C GLY A 106 7.93 -2.09 0.47
N GLN A 107 7.61 -2.25 -0.79
CA GLN A 107 6.70 -1.39 -1.53
C GLN A 107 5.31 -2.00 -1.62
N VAL A 108 4.28 -1.20 -1.46
CA VAL A 108 2.88 -1.59 -1.72
C VAL A 108 2.63 -1.62 -3.22
N ILE A 109 2.25 -2.78 -3.75
CA ILE A 109 1.98 -3.00 -5.16
C ILE A 109 0.63 -3.69 -5.37
N TRP A 110 0.07 -3.55 -6.57
CA TRP A 110 -1.07 -4.37 -6.99
C TRP A 110 -0.60 -5.70 -7.56
N GLY A 111 -1.05 -6.80 -6.97
CA GLY A 111 -0.75 -8.16 -7.45
C GLY A 111 -1.76 -8.62 -8.52
N TRP A 112 -1.37 -8.59 -9.78
CA TRP A 112 -2.24 -8.97 -10.91
C TRP A 112 -2.76 -10.41 -10.83
N ASN A 113 -1.93 -11.34 -10.37
CA ASN A 113 -2.30 -12.74 -10.24
C ASN A 113 -3.24 -13.01 -9.07
N THR A 114 -3.12 -12.25 -8.01
CA THR A 114 -3.91 -12.40 -6.78
C THR A 114 -5.11 -11.48 -6.72
N GLN A 115 -5.12 -10.43 -7.55
CA GLN A 115 -6.12 -9.35 -7.54
C GLN A 115 -6.24 -8.66 -6.16
N LYS A 116 -5.10 -8.47 -5.49
CA LYS A 116 -4.98 -7.86 -4.17
C LYS A 116 -3.76 -6.95 -4.08
N TYR A 117 -3.75 -6.05 -3.12
CA TYR A 117 -2.55 -5.32 -2.76
C TYR A 117 -1.62 -6.19 -1.93
N LEU A 118 -0.34 -6.10 -2.23
CA LEU A 118 0.74 -6.88 -1.64
C LEU A 118 1.88 -5.96 -1.23
N VAL A 119 2.69 -6.40 -0.27
CA VAL A 119 3.98 -5.77 0.02
C VAL A 119 5.05 -6.55 -0.72
N SER A 120 5.78 -5.87 -1.61
CA SER A 120 6.89 -6.43 -2.36
C SER A 120 8.22 -6.02 -1.73
N TYR A 121 9.11 -6.97 -1.54
CA TYR A 121 10.46 -6.79 -1.00
C TYR A 121 11.48 -6.90 -2.14
N GLU A 122 12.61 -6.20 -2.03
CA GLU A 122 13.58 -6.04 -3.13
C GLU A 122 14.19 -7.36 -3.66
N HIS A 123 14.17 -8.43 -2.86
CA HIS A 123 14.81 -9.71 -3.20
C HIS A 123 13.87 -10.93 -3.12
N ILE A 124 12.57 -10.72 -2.97
CA ILE A 124 11.62 -11.81 -2.73
C ILE A 124 10.80 -12.07 -3.98
N ARG A 125 10.68 -13.34 -4.33
CA ARG A 125 9.82 -13.80 -5.42
C ARG A 125 8.35 -13.50 -5.12
N TYR A 126 7.53 -13.42 -6.15
CA TYR A 126 6.10 -13.15 -6.08
C TYR A 126 5.33 -14.01 -5.05
N ASP A 127 5.83 -15.21 -4.78
CA ASP A 127 5.24 -16.20 -3.87
C ASP A 127 5.43 -15.84 -2.38
N ASP A 128 6.38 -14.95 -2.09
CA ASP A 128 6.75 -14.57 -0.71
C ASP A 128 6.16 -13.22 -0.28
N SER A 129 5.42 -12.53 -1.18
CA SER A 129 4.75 -11.28 -0.84
C SER A 129 3.59 -11.55 0.14
N GLU A 130 3.55 -10.81 1.23
CA GLU A 130 2.44 -10.90 2.18
C GLU A 130 1.16 -10.30 1.60
N ASP A 131 0.04 -10.98 1.88
CA ASP A 131 -1.29 -10.44 1.62
C ASP A 131 -1.52 -9.24 2.55
N PHE A 132 -1.59 -8.04 1.96
CA PHE A 132 -1.73 -6.79 2.70
C PHE A 132 -2.98 -6.79 3.59
N ASP A 133 -4.07 -7.40 3.13
CA ASP A 133 -5.34 -7.50 3.85
C ASP A 133 -5.17 -8.19 5.22
N LYS A 134 -4.27 -9.17 5.32
CA LYS A 134 -3.99 -9.91 6.56
C LYS A 134 -2.93 -9.25 7.43
N SER A 135 -2.10 -8.38 6.88
CA SER A 135 -0.93 -7.83 7.55
C SER A 135 -1.03 -6.33 7.87
N SER A 136 -2.10 -5.65 7.47
CA SER A 136 -2.25 -4.19 7.62
C SER A 136 -2.01 -3.67 9.04
N HIS A 137 -2.40 -4.44 10.07
CA HIS A 137 -2.16 -4.08 11.48
C HIS A 137 -0.68 -4.10 11.91
N ARG A 138 0.19 -4.68 11.10
CA ARG A 138 1.64 -4.77 11.33
C ARG A 138 2.44 -3.83 10.44
N VAL A 139 1.77 -3.14 9.54
CA VAL A 139 2.36 -2.25 8.55
C VAL A 139 2.45 -0.83 9.09
N GLU A 140 3.52 -0.16 8.77
CA GLU A 140 3.76 1.26 9.04
C GLU A 140 4.24 1.95 7.78
N VAL A 141 3.51 2.95 7.29
CA VAL A 141 3.94 3.78 6.16
C VAL A 141 5.12 4.64 6.60
N ILE A 142 6.25 4.53 5.89
CA ILE A 142 7.48 5.28 6.16
C ILE A 142 7.88 6.21 5.01
N GLY A 143 7.19 6.13 3.87
CA GLY A 143 7.45 6.96 2.71
C GLY A 143 6.69 6.49 1.48
N ASN A 144 7.13 6.95 0.33
CA ASN A 144 6.64 6.50 -0.98
C ASN A 144 7.78 6.46 -2.01
N ILE A 145 7.55 5.76 -3.12
CA ILE A 145 8.58 5.51 -4.15
C ILE A 145 9.09 6.77 -4.85
N PHE A 146 8.38 7.88 -4.81
CA PHE A 146 8.78 9.10 -5.50
C PHE A 146 9.66 10.00 -4.64
N GLU A 147 9.36 10.09 -3.36
CA GLU A 147 10.07 10.99 -2.43
C GLU A 147 11.17 10.25 -1.63
N HIS A 148 11.05 8.92 -1.49
CA HIS A 148 11.84 8.14 -0.54
C HIS A 148 12.39 6.84 -1.14
N GLU A 149 12.66 6.78 -2.45
CA GLU A 149 13.18 5.59 -3.14
C GLU A 149 14.43 4.99 -2.47
N ASN A 150 15.23 5.84 -1.82
CA ASN A 150 16.41 5.42 -1.08
C ASN A 150 16.13 4.48 0.11
N LEU A 151 14.89 4.43 0.60
CA LEU A 151 14.51 3.54 1.69
C LEU A 151 14.40 2.07 1.25
N LEU A 152 14.32 1.81 -0.05
CA LEU A 152 14.25 0.46 -0.62
C LEU A 152 15.63 -0.16 -0.93
N LYS A 153 16.73 0.55 -0.67
CA LYS A 153 18.11 0.13 -1.01
C LYS A 153 18.82 -0.49 0.16
#